data_c5bf8455c329ce85d5ed5c94354d2422
#
_entry.id   c5bf8455c329ce85d5ed5c94354d2422
#
_cell.length_a   1.000
_cell.length_b   1.000
_cell.length_c   1.000
_cell.angle_alpha   90.00
_cell.angle_beta   90.00
_cell.angle_gamma   90.00
#
_symmetry.space_group_name_H-M   'P 1'
#
loop_
_entity.id
_entity.type
_entity.pdbx_description
1 polymer ?
#
loop_
_entity_poly.entity_id
_entity_poly.type
_entity_poly.pdbx_seq_one_letter_code
_entity_poly.pdbx_strand_id
1 'polypeptide(L)'
;MRYLVTAQEMKQYDKNTIEYLGIPGPVLMERAALAAEDFLKERFDAVKERTKVLIFAGMGNNGGDGLALARLLAADGYTVSVRLVGDPEKATEQWKSQWQTLQHFPVKTDSNTQADEYNVIVDALFGVGLSRPVEGIYAEAVEEMNVAEGFKLALDVPSGICSDTGRVLGCAFLADATITFGFCKRGLVMYPGTDYAGQVHIANVGIGPESFLGQSPEMYTYDSCEQHLPDRTSSGNKGTFGKALLVAGSNGMACAAILAARAAYRTGAGMVKVITAEENRQILQQGIPEALYGSCRQLSESLEWADVIAVGPGIGREEQALECLKKVVEKSRKPLVMDADALNLLAEENGKELAEKLRTQGAEGRIIILTPHVGELSRLLAKTIPECKKELPECGRELAERFHGVAVAKDARTVVCKEQGEFYLNTTGNSGMATAGSGDVLTGVILGLLAQGMNAIDAAVNGVYLHGRAGELAAKLHTEYGVMAGDIADCLMKDYDEKESVKK
;
A
#
# COMPACT_ATOMS: atom_id res chain seq x y z
N MET A 1 12.11 -2.12 5.01
CA MET A 1 11.52 -1.09 4.13
C MET A 1 11.75 -1.50 2.68
N ARG A 2 10.71 -1.58 1.90
CA ARG A 2 10.76 -1.95 0.48
C ARG A 2 10.45 -0.72 -0.36
N TYR A 3 11.40 -0.30 -1.20
CA TYR A 3 11.19 0.79 -2.13
C TYR A 3 10.24 0.40 -3.26
N LEU A 4 9.39 1.34 -3.66
CA LEU A 4 8.44 1.23 -4.76
C LEU A 4 8.83 2.27 -5.82
N VAL A 5 9.23 1.79 -7.00
CA VAL A 5 9.82 2.64 -8.04
C VAL A 5 8.87 2.91 -9.20
N THR A 6 9.02 4.07 -9.82
CA THR A 6 8.46 4.38 -11.15
C THR A 6 9.33 3.79 -12.26
N ALA A 7 8.78 3.76 -13.48
CA ALA A 7 9.55 3.40 -14.69
C ALA A 7 10.78 4.29 -14.88
N GLN A 8 10.65 5.59 -14.59
CA GLN A 8 11.74 6.55 -14.73
C GLN A 8 12.84 6.29 -13.69
N GLU A 9 12.48 6.10 -12.43
CA GLU A 9 13.43 5.76 -11.36
C GLU A 9 14.14 4.45 -11.67
N MET A 10 13.40 3.39 -12.08
CA MET A 10 13.98 2.10 -12.42
C MET A 10 15.00 2.21 -13.58
N LYS A 11 14.64 2.93 -14.65
CA LYS A 11 15.56 3.17 -15.78
C LYS A 11 16.81 3.94 -15.35
N GLN A 12 16.67 4.90 -14.43
CA GLN A 12 17.82 5.64 -13.91
C GLN A 12 18.74 4.74 -13.08
N TYR A 13 18.18 3.87 -12.22
CA TYR A 13 18.95 2.96 -11.40
C TYR A 13 19.65 1.86 -12.21
N ASP A 14 18.97 1.35 -13.24
CA ASP A 14 19.57 0.43 -14.21
C ASP A 14 20.76 1.10 -14.93
N LYS A 15 20.56 2.33 -15.45
CA LYS A 15 21.62 3.13 -16.06
C LYS A 15 22.79 3.38 -15.11
N ASN A 16 22.51 3.79 -13.87
CA ASN A 16 23.55 4.03 -12.87
C ASN A 16 24.34 2.76 -12.54
N THR A 17 23.64 1.62 -12.51
CA THR A 17 24.27 0.31 -12.28
C THR A 17 25.22 -0.04 -13.42
N ILE A 18 24.83 0.21 -14.66
CA ILE A 18 25.67 -0.09 -15.83
C ILE A 18 26.81 0.91 -15.99
N GLU A 19 26.52 2.21 -15.99
CA GLU A 19 27.48 3.24 -16.36
C GLU A 19 28.39 3.66 -15.18
N TYR A 20 27.87 3.71 -13.94
CA TYR A 20 28.62 4.17 -12.78
C TYR A 20 29.18 3.02 -11.94
N LEU A 21 28.37 2.00 -11.63
CA LEU A 21 28.84 0.83 -10.87
C LEU A 21 29.59 -0.18 -11.73
N GLY A 22 29.49 -0.08 -13.07
CA GLY A 22 30.25 -0.88 -14.01
C GLY A 22 29.77 -2.33 -14.19
N ILE A 23 28.51 -2.64 -13.82
CA ILE A 23 27.92 -3.97 -14.04
C ILE A 23 27.31 -4.01 -15.45
N PRO A 24 27.83 -4.83 -16.38
CA PRO A 24 27.33 -4.82 -17.77
C PRO A 24 25.85 -5.24 -17.87
N GLY A 25 25.09 -4.60 -18.76
CA GLY A 25 23.68 -4.91 -19.02
C GLY A 25 23.39 -6.41 -19.29
N PRO A 26 24.20 -7.12 -20.10
CA PRO A 26 24.05 -8.57 -20.29
C PRO A 26 24.14 -9.40 -19.01
N VAL A 27 24.91 -8.95 -18.01
CA VAL A 27 25.00 -9.62 -16.70
C VAL A 27 23.72 -9.42 -15.91
N LEU A 28 23.11 -8.22 -15.96
CA LEU A 28 21.83 -7.95 -15.31
C LEU A 28 20.70 -8.80 -15.94
N MET A 29 20.66 -8.89 -17.26
CA MET A 29 19.71 -9.72 -18.01
C MET A 29 19.87 -11.21 -17.69
N GLU A 30 21.10 -11.71 -17.63
CA GLU A 30 21.36 -13.11 -17.26
C GLU A 30 20.89 -13.41 -15.83
N ARG A 31 21.14 -12.50 -14.88
CA ARG A 31 20.66 -12.63 -13.50
C ARG A 31 19.14 -12.57 -13.40
N ALA A 32 18.47 -11.77 -14.22
CA ALA A 32 17.02 -11.73 -14.30
C ALA A 32 16.46 -13.07 -14.79
N ALA A 33 17.05 -13.62 -15.85
CA ALA A 33 16.66 -14.93 -16.38
C ALA A 33 16.91 -16.07 -15.39
N LEU A 34 18.08 -16.09 -14.71
CA LEU A 34 18.38 -17.08 -13.66
C LEU A 34 17.38 -17.03 -12.51
N ALA A 35 17.00 -15.83 -12.05
CA ALA A 35 15.99 -15.70 -10.99
C ALA A 35 14.62 -16.25 -11.41
N ALA A 36 14.24 -16.05 -12.67
CA ALA A 36 12.99 -16.60 -13.23
C ALA A 36 13.08 -18.13 -13.41
N GLU A 37 14.25 -18.64 -13.83
CA GLU A 37 14.52 -20.07 -13.91
C GLU A 37 14.41 -20.73 -12.53
N ASP A 38 15.10 -20.19 -11.51
CA ASP A 38 15.07 -20.71 -10.14
C ASP A 38 13.65 -20.77 -9.59
N PHE A 39 12.85 -19.73 -9.81
CA PHE A 39 11.45 -19.71 -9.41
C PHE A 39 10.61 -20.82 -10.07
N LEU A 40 10.82 -21.06 -11.36
CA LEU A 40 10.12 -22.15 -12.08
C LEU A 40 10.61 -23.52 -11.64
N LYS A 41 11.92 -23.67 -11.38
CA LYS A 41 12.49 -24.92 -10.89
C LYS A 41 11.97 -25.28 -9.51
N GLU A 42 11.91 -24.35 -8.56
CA GLU A 42 11.33 -24.60 -7.25
C GLU A 42 9.90 -25.15 -7.34
N ARG A 43 9.14 -24.78 -8.38
CA ARG A 43 7.75 -25.15 -8.55
C ARG A 43 7.55 -26.41 -9.40
N PHE A 44 8.37 -26.63 -10.42
CA PHE A 44 8.15 -27.63 -11.46
C PHE A 44 9.26 -28.67 -11.62
N ASP A 45 10.40 -28.57 -10.92
CA ASP A 45 11.54 -29.48 -11.14
C ASP A 45 11.19 -30.96 -10.90
N ALA A 46 10.33 -31.25 -9.94
CA ALA A 46 9.85 -32.61 -9.68
C ALA A 46 9.05 -33.24 -10.85
N VAL A 47 8.55 -32.41 -11.78
CA VAL A 47 7.73 -32.81 -12.93
C VAL A 47 8.27 -32.26 -14.26
N LYS A 48 9.55 -31.83 -14.30
CA LYS A 48 10.14 -31.14 -15.44
C LYS A 48 10.00 -31.85 -16.77
N GLU A 49 10.11 -33.19 -16.79
CA GLU A 49 9.97 -34.02 -18.01
C GLU A 49 8.57 -33.89 -18.66
N ARG A 50 7.57 -33.52 -17.88
CA ARG A 50 6.17 -33.31 -18.32
C ARG A 50 5.82 -31.83 -18.46
N THR A 51 6.73 -30.94 -18.04
CA THR A 51 6.51 -29.51 -18.07
C THR A 51 6.95 -28.92 -19.40
N LYS A 52 5.99 -28.37 -20.10
CA LYS A 52 6.22 -27.62 -21.34
C LYS A 52 6.05 -26.12 -21.06
N VAL A 53 7.04 -25.34 -21.44
CA VAL A 53 7.06 -23.88 -21.22
C VAL A 53 6.94 -23.15 -22.54
N LEU A 54 5.95 -22.26 -22.66
CA LEU A 54 5.82 -21.35 -23.78
C LEU A 54 6.11 -19.92 -23.33
N ILE A 55 7.06 -19.26 -23.99
CA ILE A 55 7.47 -17.88 -23.69
C ILE A 55 7.04 -16.97 -24.84
N PHE A 56 6.21 -15.99 -24.53
CA PHE A 56 5.86 -14.92 -25.47
C PHE A 56 6.87 -13.79 -25.34
N ALA A 57 7.76 -13.66 -26.30
CA ALA A 57 8.85 -12.69 -26.28
C ALA A 57 8.55 -11.48 -27.19
N GLY A 58 8.48 -10.29 -26.60
CA GLY A 58 8.47 -9.03 -27.33
C GLY A 58 9.86 -8.66 -27.86
N MET A 59 9.99 -7.49 -28.51
CA MET A 59 11.23 -7.06 -29.15
C MET A 59 12.11 -6.15 -28.27
N GLY A 60 11.68 -5.89 -27.03
CA GLY A 60 12.41 -5.11 -26.03
C GLY A 60 13.33 -5.96 -25.14
N ASN A 61 13.91 -5.32 -24.11
CA ASN A 61 14.79 -6.01 -23.17
C ASN A 61 14.03 -7.09 -22.38
N ASN A 62 12.75 -6.88 -22.04
CA ASN A 62 11.94 -7.91 -21.38
C ASN A 62 11.81 -9.18 -22.25
N GLY A 63 11.65 -9.02 -23.57
CA GLY A 63 11.74 -10.13 -24.51
C GLY A 63 13.14 -10.79 -24.50
N GLY A 64 14.19 -10.01 -24.36
CA GLY A 64 15.56 -10.51 -24.16
C GLY A 64 15.70 -11.36 -22.90
N ASP A 65 15.12 -10.93 -21.78
CA ASP A 65 15.05 -11.71 -20.54
C ASP A 65 14.33 -13.06 -20.76
N GLY A 66 13.21 -13.03 -21.52
CA GLY A 66 12.48 -14.22 -21.94
C GLY A 66 13.29 -15.18 -22.81
N LEU A 67 14.08 -14.66 -23.76
CA LEU A 67 14.99 -15.49 -24.59
C LEU A 67 16.12 -16.12 -23.76
N ALA A 68 16.68 -15.36 -22.81
CA ALA A 68 17.68 -15.89 -21.89
C ALA A 68 17.09 -17.00 -21.00
N LEU A 69 15.89 -16.79 -20.45
CA LEU A 69 15.14 -17.80 -19.69
C LEU A 69 14.89 -19.06 -20.53
N ALA A 70 14.46 -18.90 -21.78
CA ALA A 70 14.24 -20.04 -22.70
C ALA A 70 15.50 -20.91 -22.84
N ARG A 71 16.64 -20.27 -23.00
CA ARG A 71 17.94 -20.93 -23.12
C ARG A 71 18.31 -21.70 -21.86
N LEU A 72 18.15 -21.06 -20.69
CA LEU A 72 18.49 -21.67 -19.39
C LEU A 72 17.62 -22.90 -19.12
N LEU A 73 16.31 -22.78 -19.24
CA LEU A 73 15.36 -23.89 -19.05
C LEU A 73 15.62 -25.06 -20.03
N ALA A 74 15.94 -24.74 -21.31
CA ALA A 74 16.28 -25.78 -22.29
C ALA A 74 17.60 -26.49 -21.95
N ALA A 75 18.61 -25.77 -21.45
CA ALA A 75 19.85 -26.36 -20.98
C ALA A 75 19.64 -27.28 -19.77
N ASP A 76 18.69 -26.96 -18.91
CA ASP A 76 18.28 -27.80 -17.77
C ASP A 76 17.32 -28.96 -18.14
N GLY A 77 16.96 -29.10 -19.43
CA GLY A 77 16.19 -30.22 -19.94
C GLY A 77 14.67 -30.04 -19.93
N TYR A 78 14.17 -28.81 -19.75
CA TYR A 78 12.75 -28.52 -19.98
C TYR A 78 12.41 -28.49 -21.47
N THR A 79 11.16 -28.81 -21.80
CA THR A 79 10.64 -28.62 -23.16
C THR A 79 10.18 -27.17 -23.31
N VAL A 80 10.93 -26.37 -24.09
CA VAL A 80 10.70 -24.94 -24.22
C VAL A 80 10.37 -24.56 -25.65
N SER A 81 9.37 -23.68 -25.80
CA SER A 81 9.05 -23.00 -27.04
C SER A 81 8.99 -21.49 -26.83
N VAL A 82 9.40 -20.73 -27.84
CA VAL A 82 9.32 -19.27 -27.86
C VAL A 82 8.45 -18.82 -29.01
N ARG A 83 7.47 -17.97 -28.71
CA ARG A 83 6.71 -17.23 -29.70
C ARG A 83 7.20 -15.79 -29.74
N LEU A 84 7.71 -15.38 -30.87
CA LEU A 84 8.11 -13.98 -31.09
C LEU A 84 6.88 -13.15 -31.46
N VAL A 85 6.69 -12.04 -30.76
CA VAL A 85 5.60 -11.11 -31.03
C VAL A 85 6.20 -9.74 -31.39
N GLY A 86 6.09 -9.38 -32.66
CA GLY A 86 6.64 -8.14 -33.21
C GLY A 86 7.63 -8.37 -34.35
N ASP A 87 8.33 -7.31 -34.72
CA ASP A 87 9.29 -7.30 -35.84
C ASP A 87 10.74 -7.42 -35.29
N PRO A 88 11.45 -8.53 -35.50
CA PRO A 88 12.81 -8.74 -34.99
C PRO A 88 13.84 -7.69 -35.49
N GLU A 89 13.58 -7.03 -36.61
CA GLU A 89 14.47 -5.97 -37.09
C GLU A 89 14.47 -4.74 -36.18
N LYS A 90 13.37 -4.52 -35.48
CA LYS A 90 13.19 -3.43 -34.48
C LYS A 90 13.63 -3.80 -33.05
N ALA A 91 14.18 -5.00 -32.87
CA ALA A 91 14.58 -5.46 -31.56
C ALA A 91 15.80 -4.72 -31.01
N THR A 92 15.93 -4.68 -29.67
CA THR A 92 17.10 -4.11 -28.99
C THR A 92 18.36 -4.94 -29.25
N GLU A 93 19.53 -4.32 -29.11
CA GLU A 93 20.81 -5.02 -29.34
C GLU A 93 21.01 -6.16 -28.33
N GLN A 94 20.54 -6.00 -27.08
CA GLN A 94 20.60 -7.08 -26.07
C GLN A 94 19.67 -8.24 -26.47
N TRP A 95 18.48 -7.95 -26.95
CA TRP A 95 17.56 -8.97 -27.49
C TRP A 95 18.21 -9.74 -28.66
N LYS A 96 18.81 -9.03 -29.63
CA LYS A 96 19.48 -9.68 -30.79
C LYS A 96 20.62 -10.61 -30.36
N SER A 97 21.39 -10.20 -29.34
CA SER A 97 22.45 -11.04 -28.77
C SER A 97 21.89 -12.31 -28.15
N GLN A 98 20.81 -12.23 -27.36
CA GLN A 98 20.16 -13.40 -26.77
C GLN A 98 19.52 -14.30 -27.85
N TRP A 99 18.92 -13.69 -28.88
CA TRP A 99 18.36 -14.43 -30.00
C TRP A 99 19.43 -15.24 -30.75
N GLN A 100 20.59 -14.67 -31.03
CA GLN A 100 21.72 -15.37 -31.65
C GLN A 100 22.19 -16.55 -30.79
N THR A 101 22.32 -16.32 -29.50
CA THR A 101 22.72 -17.37 -28.55
C THR A 101 21.70 -18.50 -28.50
N LEU A 102 20.40 -18.19 -28.47
CA LEU A 102 19.32 -19.16 -28.39
C LEU A 102 19.29 -20.16 -29.55
N GLN A 103 19.77 -19.76 -30.75
CA GLN A 103 19.83 -20.63 -31.94
C GLN A 103 20.71 -21.89 -31.73
N HIS A 104 21.56 -21.92 -30.71
CA HIS A 104 22.41 -23.05 -30.37
C HIS A 104 21.78 -24.04 -29.39
N PHE A 105 20.54 -23.77 -28.94
CA PHE A 105 19.84 -24.57 -27.95
C PHE A 105 18.57 -25.25 -28.56
N PRO A 106 18.10 -26.37 -27.97
CA PRO A 106 16.96 -27.11 -28.49
C PRO A 106 15.61 -26.46 -28.14
N VAL A 107 15.46 -25.19 -28.52
CA VAL A 107 14.24 -24.39 -28.28
C VAL A 107 13.46 -24.30 -29.59
N LYS A 108 12.18 -24.60 -29.56
CA LYS A 108 11.30 -24.41 -30.72
C LYS A 108 10.87 -22.94 -30.84
N THR A 109 10.99 -22.41 -32.03
CA THR A 109 10.59 -21.03 -32.35
C THR A 109 9.58 -21.05 -33.47
N ASP A 110 8.31 -21.25 -33.13
CA ASP A 110 7.23 -21.35 -34.12
C ASP A 110 6.09 -20.35 -33.76
N SER A 111 5.65 -19.58 -34.73
CA SER A 111 4.55 -18.63 -34.61
C SER A 111 3.18 -19.31 -34.47
N ASN A 112 3.08 -20.60 -34.82
CA ASN A 112 1.81 -21.35 -34.83
C ASN A 112 1.61 -22.23 -33.59
N THR A 113 2.50 -22.13 -32.58
CA THR A 113 2.40 -22.88 -31.35
C THR A 113 1.16 -22.45 -30.55
N GLN A 114 0.27 -23.39 -30.22
CA GLN A 114 -0.95 -23.11 -29.43
C GLN A 114 -0.63 -23.12 -27.93
N ALA A 115 -1.09 -22.11 -27.18
CA ALA A 115 -0.79 -21.96 -25.78
C ALA A 115 -1.39 -23.06 -24.89
N ASP A 116 -2.53 -23.65 -25.29
CA ASP A 116 -3.23 -24.74 -24.56
C ASP A 116 -2.41 -26.05 -24.44
N GLU A 117 -1.33 -26.20 -25.23
CA GLU A 117 -0.46 -27.38 -25.14
C GLU A 117 0.62 -27.27 -24.03
N TYR A 118 0.67 -26.13 -23.33
CA TYR A 118 1.74 -25.82 -22.39
C TYR A 118 1.25 -25.71 -20.95
N ASN A 119 2.11 -26.17 -20.03
CA ASN A 119 1.83 -26.13 -18.59
C ASN A 119 2.22 -24.80 -17.95
N VAL A 120 3.14 -24.09 -18.58
CA VAL A 120 3.65 -22.80 -18.13
C VAL A 120 3.64 -21.81 -19.29
N ILE A 121 3.01 -20.68 -19.07
CA ILE A 121 2.95 -19.56 -20.01
C ILE A 121 3.73 -18.41 -19.41
N VAL A 122 4.74 -17.92 -20.13
CA VAL A 122 5.58 -16.80 -19.68
C VAL A 122 5.32 -15.58 -20.55
N ASP A 123 4.89 -14.51 -19.91
CA ASP A 123 4.78 -13.18 -20.50
C ASP A 123 6.11 -12.44 -20.41
N ALA A 124 6.75 -12.26 -21.54
CA ALA A 124 7.96 -11.46 -21.75
C ALA A 124 7.76 -10.43 -22.88
N LEU A 125 6.51 -9.92 -23.05
CA LEU A 125 6.23 -8.94 -24.11
C LEU A 125 6.73 -7.55 -23.75
N PHE A 126 6.27 -7.03 -22.59
CA PHE A 126 6.56 -5.67 -22.12
C PHE A 126 6.96 -5.66 -20.64
N GLY A 127 7.95 -4.85 -20.30
CA GLY A 127 8.32 -4.52 -18.90
C GLY A 127 7.98 -3.05 -18.59
N VAL A 128 8.78 -2.39 -17.76
CA VAL A 128 8.60 -0.97 -17.32
C VAL A 128 8.51 0.05 -18.46
N GLY A 129 8.79 -0.31 -19.69
CA GLY A 129 8.82 0.61 -20.84
C GLY A 129 7.45 0.89 -21.47
N LEU A 130 6.39 0.20 -21.07
CA LEU A 130 5.08 0.34 -21.69
C LEU A 130 4.41 1.68 -21.29
N SER A 131 4.10 2.50 -22.29
CA SER A 131 3.49 3.84 -22.09
C SER A 131 2.25 4.10 -22.94
N ARG A 132 1.85 3.12 -23.77
CA ARG A 132 0.71 3.23 -24.71
C ARG A 132 -0.20 2.00 -24.57
N PRO A 133 -1.47 2.09 -25.01
CA PRO A 133 -2.36 0.94 -25.02
C PRO A 133 -1.78 -0.23 -25.82
N VAL A 134 -2.03 -1.44 -25.33
CA VAL A 134 -1.69 -2.70 -26.03
C VAL A 134 -2.77 -2.96 -27.07
N GLU A 135 -2.37 -3.07 -28.33
CA GLU A 135 -3.27 -3.20 -29.49
C GLU A 135 -2.69 -4.19 -30.53
N GLY A 136 -3.55 -4.63 -31.47
CA GLY A 136 -3.17 -5.52 -32.58
C GLY A 136 -2.57 -6.84 -32.13
N ILE A 137 -1.49 -7.28 -32.77
CA ILE A 137 -0.83 -8.58 -32.51
C ILE A 137 -0.41 -8.78 -31.05
N TYR A 138 -0.13 -7.70 -30.32
CA TYR A 138 0.19 -7.78 -28.91
C TYR A 138 -1.06 -8.02 -28.06
N ALA A 139 -2.20 -7.41 -28.40
CA ALA A 139 -3.46 -7.65 -27.73
C ALA A 139 -3.94 -9.09 -27.96
N GLU A 140 -3.82 -9.59 -29.20
CA GLU A 140 -4.13 -10.98 -29.56
C GLU A 140 -3.27 -11.97 -28.75
N ALA A 141 -1.97 -11.68 -28.59
CA ALA A 141 -1.07 -12.49 -27.80
C ALA A 141 -1.44 -12.49 -26.30
N VAL A 142 -1.79 -11.33 -25.74
CA VAL A 142 -2.25 -11.21 -24.33
C VAL A 142 -3.55 -11.97 -24.11
N GLU A 143 -4.50 -11.88 -25.05
CA GLU A 143 -5.77 -12.60 -24.96
C GLU A 143 -5.55 -14.13 -24.99
N GLU A 144 -4.71 -14.60 -25.89
CA GLU A 144 -4.34 -16.02 -25.99
C GLU A 144 -3.68 -16.52 -24.71
N MET A 145 -2.70 -15.79 -24.16
CA MET A 145 -2.07 -16.15 -22.89
C MET A 145 -3.08 -16.19 -21.74
N ASN A 146 -4.05 -15.28 -21.70
CA ASN A 146 -5.07 -15.24 -20.65
C ASN A 146 -6.02 -16.43 -20.70
N VAL A 147 -6.38 -16.92 -21.90
CA VAL A 147 -7.28 -18.07 -22.11
C VAL A 147 -6.60 -19.39 -21.77
N ALA A 148 -5.29 -19.50 -21.96
CA ALA A 148 -4.53 -20.74 -21.69
C ALA A 148 -4.68 -21.19 -20.22
N GLU A 149 -4.80 -22.53 -19.99
CA GLU A 149 -4.98 -23.11 -18.66
C GLU A 149 -3.68 -23.25 -17.84
N GLY A 150 -2.49 -23.06 -18.46
CA GLY A 150 -1.19 -23.20 -17.79
C GLY A 150 -0.95 -22.18 -16.68
N PHE A 151 0.07 -22.45 -15.84
CA PHE A 151 0.59 -21.50 -14.87
C PHE A 151 1.14 -20.25 -15.57
N LYS A 152 0.72 -19.08 -15.17
CA LYS A 152 0.95 -17.80 -15.83
C LYS A 152 2.01 -16.98 -15.08
N LEU A 153 3.19 -16.83 -15.68
CA LEU A 153 4.30 -16.06 -15.12
C LEU A 153 4.54 -14.78 -15.93
N ALA A 154 4.54 -13.62 -15.27
CA ALA A 154 5.00 -12.37 -15.88
C ALA A 154 6.46 -12.09 -15.51
N LEU A 155 7.25 -11.68 -16.50
CA LEU A 155 8.59 -11.12 -16.27
C LEU A 155 8.48 -9.59 -16.13
N ASP A 156 9.05 -9.07 -15.07
CA ASP A 156 9.14 -7.67 -14.69
C ASP A 156 7.78 -7.03 -14.32
N VAL A 157 6.86 -6.89 -15.26
CA VAL A 157 5.50 -6.33 -15.07
C VAL A 157 4.57 -7.07 -16.01
N PRO A 158 3.36 -7.49 -15.60
CA PRO A 158 2.38 -8.07 -16.52
C PRO A 158 2.12 -7.13 -17.70
N SER A 159 2.24 -7.64 -18.91
CA SER A 159 2.05 -6.83 -20.12
C SER A 159 0.67 -6.20 -20.14
N GLY A 160 0.62 -4.90 -20.42
CA GLY A 160 -0.59 -4.09 -20.38
C GLY A 160 -0.82 -3.35 -19.05
N ILE A 161 -0.04 -3.62 -17.99
CA ILE A 161 -0.11 -2.86 -16.74
C ILE A 161 0.88 -1.70 -16.77
N CYS A 162 0.40 -0.50 -16.46
CA CYS A 162 1.25 0.68 -16.25
C CYS A 162 2.09 0.50 -14.97
N SER A 163 3.40 0.43 -15.10
CA SER A 163 4.33 0.21 -13.99
C SER A 163 4.30 1.28 -12.91
N ASP A 164 3.81 2.51 -13.23
CA ASP A 164 3.74 3.61 -12.28
C ASP A 164 2.42 3.69 -11.53
N THR A 165 1.30 3.36 -12.20
CA THR A 165 -0.05 3.61 -11.69
C THR A 165 -0.90 2.36 -11.49
N GLY A 166 -0.47 1.21 -11.99
CA GLY A 166 -1.25 -0.03 -11.99
C GLY A 166 -2.44 -0.04 -12.94
N ARG A 167 -2.66 1.00 -13.75
CA ARG A 167 -3.77 1.05 -14.70
C ARG A 167 -3.56 0.08 -15.84
N VAL A 168 -4.66 -0.50 -16.33
CA VAL A 168 -4.67 -1.31 -17.56
C VAL A 168 -4.58 -0.39 -18.78
N LEU A 169 -3.64 -0.66 -19.64
CA LEU A 169 -3.39 0.04 -20.90
C LEU A 169 -3.92 -0.81 -22.06
N GLY A 170 -5.19 -0.65 -22.40
CA GLY A 170 -5.89 -1.46 -23.39
C GLY A 170 -6.35 -2.80 -22.82
N CYS A 171 -5.52 -3.82 -22.92
CA CYS A 171 -5.69 -5.12 -22.27
C CYS A 171 -4.47 -5.46 -21.42
N ALA A 172 -4.59 -6.43 -20.49
CA ALA A 172 -3.47 -6.84 -19.66
C ALA A 172 -3.43 -8.36 -19.44
N PHE A 173 -2.22 -8.88 -19.29
CA PHE A 173 -1.97 -10.26 -18.91
C PHE A 173 -2.33 -10.48 -17.44
N LEU A 174 -3.06 -11.55 -17.14
CA LEU A 174 -3.45 -11.94 -15.80
C LEU A 174 -2.51 -13.04 -15.31
N ALA A 175 -1.51 -12.65 -14.52
CA ALA A 175 -0.49 -13.55 -14.03
C ALA A 175 -0.89 -14.25 -12.71
N ASP A 176 -0.46 -15.50 -12.53
CA ASP A 176 -0.47 -16.18 -11.22
C ASP A 176 0.71 -15.69 -10.35
N ALA A 177 1.82 -15.34 -11.00
CA ALA A 177 2.98 -14.73 -10.35
C ALA A 177 3.68 -13.75 -11.28
N THR A 178 4.34 -12.76 -10.67
CA THR A 178 5.23 -11.81 -11.37
C THR A 178 6.60 -11.82 -10.71
N ILE A 179 7.64 -12.01 -11.51
CA ILE A 179 9.02 -11.82 -11.04
C ILE A 179 9.48 -10.46 -11.55
N THR A 180 9.64 -9.52 -10.62
CA THR A 180 10.08 -8.16 -10.93
C THR A 180 11.54 -7.96 -10.52
N PHE A 181 12.29 -7.21 -11.32
CA PHE A 181 13.75 -7.13 -11.21
C PHE A 181 14.22 -5.89 -10.47
N GLY A 182 15.18 -6.06 -9.55
CA GLY A 182 15.76 -5.01 -8.73
C GLY A 182 14.81 -4.47 -7.67
N PHE A 183 13.90 -3.58 -8.05
CA PHE A 183 12.92 -2.98 -7.14
C PHE A 183 11.48 -3.28 -7.59
N CYS A 184 10.57 -3.29 -6.62
CA CYS A 184 9.13 -3.42 -6.89
C CYS A 184 8.61 -2.17 -7.61
N LYS A 185 7.91 -2.36 -8.72
CA LYS A 185 7.26 -1.25 -9.44
C LYS A 185 5.97 -0.87 -8.73
N ARG A 186 5.70 0.45 -8.64
CA ARG A 186 4.48 0.98 -7.98
C ARG A 186 3.21 0.31 -8.50
N GLY A 187 3.11 0.12 -9.82
CA GLY A 187 1.95 -0.47 -10.48
C GLY A 187 1.64 -1.92 -10.11
N LEU A 188 2.61 -2.67 -9.59
CA LEU A 188 2.38 -4.05 -9.13
C LEU A 188 1.63 -4.13 -7.80
N VAL A 189 1.64 -3.06 -7.02
CA VAL A 189 1.02 -2.98 -5.70
C VAL A 189 -0.15 -1.99 -5.64
N MET A 190 -0.41 -1.24 -6.71
CA MET A 190 -1.55 -0.34 -6.86
C MET A 190 -2.67 -1.00 -7.69
N TYR A 191 -3.93 -0.72 -7.32
CA TYR A 191 -5.08 -1.22 -8.08
C TYR A 191 -5.31 -0.44 -9.39
N PRO A 192 -5.75 -1.14 -10.46
CA PRO A 192 -6.05 -2.56 -10.56
C PRO A 192 -4.83 -3.48 -10.80
N GLY A 193 -3.61 -2.96 -11.00
CA GLY A 193 -2.42 -3.75 -11.34
C GLY A 193 -2.13 -4.91 -10.37
N THR A 194 -2.42 -4.73 -9.08
CA THR A 194 -2.33 -5.80 -8.07
C THR A 194 -3.18 -7.04 -8.43
N ASP A 195 -4.36 -6.84 -9.04
CA ASP A 195 -5.24 -7.95 -9.43
C ASP A 195 -4.68 -8.76 -10.60
N TYR A 196 -3.78 -8.15 -11.40
CA TYR A 196 -3.14 -8.77 -12.56
C TYR A 196 -1.76 -9.34 -12.24
N ALA A 197 -1.12 -8.88 -11.17
CA ALA A 197 0.27 -9.23 -10.86
C ALA A 197 0.42 -10.63 -10.20
N GLY A 198 -0.64 -11.17 -9.61
CA GLY A 198 -0.55 -12.39 -8.82
C GLY A 198 0.44 -12.25 -7.65
N GLN A 199 1.19 -13.30 -7.36
CA GLN A 199 2.24 -13.26 -6.35
C GLN A 199 3.46 -12.51 -6.88
N VAL A 200 3.80 -11.37 -6.28
CA VAL A 200 4.95 -10.54 -6.70
C VAL A 200 6.22 -10.99 -5.99
N HIS A 201 7.21 -11.43 -6.76
CA HIS A 201 8.55 -11.80 -6.31
C HIS A 201 9.58 -10.80 -6.81
N ILE A 202 10.35 -10.19 -5.90
CA ILE A 202 11.39 -9.23 -6.24
C ILE A 202 12.72 -9.95 -6.33
N ALA A 203 13.26 -10.04 -7.54
CA ALA A 203 14.54 -10.69 -7.80
C ALA A 203 15.71 -9.70 -7.68
N ASN A 204 16.71 -10.07 -6.88
CA ASN A 204 17.96 -9.33 -6.81
C ASN A 204 18.84 -9.62 -8.02
N VAL A 205 18.80 -8.73 -8.99
CA VAL A 205 19.61 -8.84 -10.23
C VAL A 205 20.92 -8.07 -10.15
N GLY A 206 21.24 -7.45 -9.01
CA GLY A 206 22.43 -6.62 -8.82
C GLY A 206 22.18 -5.13 -8.94
N ILE A 207 20.91 -4.73 -9.02
CA ILE A 207 20.49 -3.34 -8.92
C ILE A 207 20.03 -3.13 -7.48
N GLY A 208 20.82 -2.43 -6.68
CA GLY A 208 20.59 -2.18 -5.26
C GLY A 208 20.56 -0.70 -4.92
N PRO A 209 20.44 -0.35 -3.62
CA PRO A 209 20.43 1.05 -3.14
C PRO A 209 21.67 1.86 -3.53
N GLU A 210 22.79 1.21 -3.82
CA GLU A 210 24.02 1.84 -4.33
C GLU A 210 23.78 2.55 -5.67
N SER A 211 22.81 2.08 -6.46
CA SER A 211 22.42 2.68 -7.74
C SER A 211 21.65 4.01 -7.59
N PHE A 212 21.18 4.36 -6.40
CA PHE A 212 20.45 5.61 -6.17
C PHE A 212 21.31 6.85 -6.36
N LEU A 213 22.61 6.77 -6.06
CA LEU A 213 23.56 7.88 -6.12
C LEU A 213 23.06 9.15 -5.41
N GLY A 214 22.38 8.96 -4.26
CA GLY A 214 21.80 10.06 -3.46
C GLY A 214 20.37 10.46 -3.85
N GLN A 215 19.76 9.81 -4.82
CA GLN A 215 18.37 10.02 -5.24
C GLN A 215 17.54 8.76 -4.97
N SER A 216 17.14 8.57 -3.71
CA SER A 216 16.26 7.46 -3.31
C SER A 216 14.88 7.57 -3.95
N PRO A 217 14.17 6.43 -4.14
CA PRO A 217 12.78 6.45 -4.59
C PRO A 217 11.88 7.27 -3.66
N GLU A 218 10.88 7.92 -4.23
CA GLU A 218 9.93 8.75 -3.47
C GLU A 218 8.91 7.95 -2.67
N MET A 219 8.76 6.64 -2.95
CA MET A 219 7.72 5.82 -2.33
C MET A 219 8.30 4.53 -1.75
N TYR A 220 7.77 4.14 -0.59
CA TYR A 220 8.12 2.89 0.08
C TYR A 220 6.91 2.22 0.72
N THR A 221 7.06 0.94 1.05
CA THR A 221 6.13 0.17 1.88
C THR A 221 6.87 -0.60 2.97
N TYR A 222 6.17 -1.05 4.00
CA TYR A 222 6.74 -1.92 5.02
C TYR A 222 6.62 -3.40 4.65
N ASP A 223 7.65 -4.15 4.98
CA ASP A 223 7.60 -5.59 5.17
C ASP A 223 7.23 -5.93 6.63
N SER A 224 6.97 -7.20 6.89
CA SER A 224 6.47 -7.66 8.18
C SER A 224 7.37 -7.43 9.41
N CYS A 225 8.62 -7.00 9.21
CA CYS A 225 9.61 -6.86 10.28
C CYS A 225 10.01 -5.41 10.60
N GLU A 226 9.38 -4.41 9.97
CA GLU A 226 9.82 -3.00 10.05
C GLU A 226 8.91 -2.11 10.89
N GLN A 227 7.88 -2.68 11.51
CA GLN A 227 7.03 -1.95 12.43
C GLN A 227 7.79 -1.65 13.74
N HIS A 228 7.82 -0.38 14.10
CA HIS A 228 8.38 0.07 15.37
C HIS A 228 7.25 0.54 16.28
N LEU A 229 7.10 -0.12 17.42
CA LEU A 229 6.16 0.30 18.46
C LEU A 229 6.93 1.00 19.57
N PRO A 230 6.26 1.90 20.32
CA PRO A 230 6.86 2.53 21.49
C PRO A 230 7.29 1.49 22.52
N ASP A 231 8.48 1.67 23.09
CA ASP A 231 8.98 0.79 24.14
C ASP A 231 8.08 0.83 25.38
N ARG A 232 7.71 -0.34 25.89
CA ARG A 232 6.93 -0.47 27.12
C ARG A 232 7.83 -0.90 28.27
N THR A 233 8.16 0.05 29.14
CA THR A 233 8.97 -0.24 30.33
C THR A 233 8.14 -1.01 31.36
N SER A 234 8.75 -2.03 31.97
CA SER A 234 8.08 -2.85 32.99
C SER A 234 7.64 -2.05 34.24
N SER A 235 8.29 -0.91 34.53
CA SER A 235 7.96 0.00 35.62
C SER A 235 6.93 1.07 35.22
N GLY A 236 6.43 1.05 33.97
CA GLY A 236 5.47 2.02 33.46
C GLY A 236 4.10 1.90 34.15
N ASN A 237 3.38 2.98 34.24
CA ASN A 237 2.01 3.06 34.72
C ASN A 237 1.09 3.69 33.67
N LYS A 238 -0.23 3.69 33.90
CA LYS A 238 -1.21 4.23 32.97
C LYS A 238 -0.92 5.69 32.54
N GLY A 239 -0.30 6.50 33.35
CA GLY A 239 0.10 7.87 33.00
C GLY A 239 1.31 7.90 32.06
N THR A 240 2.23 6.92 32.18
CA THR A 240 3.41 6.79 31.32
C THR A 240 3.04 6.52 29.84
N PHE A 241 1.94 5.78 29.64
CA PHE A 241 1.49 5.40 28.30
C PHE A 241 0.45 6.36 27.70
N GLY A 242 0.35 7.56 28.28
CA GLY A 242 -0.37 8.71 27.73
C GLY A 242 -1.88 8.73 27.98
N LYS A 243 -2.43 9.93 27.83
CA LYS A 243 -3.83 10.28 28.02
C LYS A 243 -4.44 10.69 26.70
N ALA A 244 -5.22 9.81 26.08
CA ALA A 244 -5.93 10.03 24.84
C ALA A 244 -7.32 10.60 25.09
N LEU A 245 -7.64 11.73 24.45
CA LEU A 245 -8.98 12.30 24.40
C LEU A 245 -9.61 12.02 23.04
N LEU A 246 -10.77 11.40 23.05
CA LEU A 246 -11.57 11.15 21.87
C LEU A 246 -12.86 11.97 21.92
N VAL A 247 -13.08 12.87 20.95
CA VAL A 247 -14.34 13.60 20.76
C VAL A 247 -15.09 12.92 19.63
N ALA A 248 -16.07 12.08 19.97
CA ALA A 248 -16.72 11.18 19.02
C ALA A 248 -18.13 10.79 19.47
N GLY A 249 -18.98 10.41 18.52
CA GLY A 249 -20.31 9.87 18.80
C GLY A 249 -21.35 10.93 19.15
N SER A 250 -22.13 11.37 18.17
CA SER A 250 -23.40 12.08 18.38
C SER A 250 -24.50 11.10 18.85
N ASN A 251 -25.68 11.63 19.11
CA ASN A 251 -26.85 10.80 19.43
C ASN A 251 -27.11 9.75 18.35
N GLY A 252 -27.17 8.47 18.73
CA GLY A 252 -27.32 7.33 17.82
C GLY A 252 -26.01 6.83 17.19
N MET A 253 -24.84 7.48 17.43
CA MET A 253 -23.52 7.12 16.88
C MET A 253 -22.51 6.69 17.95
N ALA A 254 -22.97 6.09 19.06
CA ALA A 254 -22.13 5.62 20.16
C ALA A 254 -21.05 4.61 19.71
N CYS A 255 -21.37 3.80 18.69
CA CYS A 255 -20.48 2.72 18.23
C CYS A 255 -19.19 3.27 17.62
N ALA A 256 -19.20 4.41 16.93
CA ALA A 256 -17.98 5.06 16.39
C ALA A 256 -17.00 5.39 17.54
N ALA A 257 -17.53 5.97 18.63
CA ALA A 257 -16.75 6.28 19.82
C ALA A 257 -16.18 5.02 20.52
N ILE A 258 -16.97 3.94 20.59
CA ILE A 258 -16.57 2.67 21.21
C ILE A 258 -15.47 2.01 20.40
N LEU A 259 -15.60 1.91 19.08
CA LEU A 259 -14.62 1.30 18.18
C LEU A 259 -13.27 2.03 18.24
N ALA A 260 -13.29 3.38 18.14
CA ALA A 260 -12.08 4.19 18.24
C ALA A 260 -11.42 4.08 19.63
N ALA A 261 -12.20 4.12 20.71
CA ALA A 261 -11.67 3.99 22.06
C ALA A 261 -11.07 2.60 22.33
N ARG A 262 -11.75 1.52 21.88
CA ARG A 262 -11.25 0.15 21.97
C ARG A 262 -9.93 0.01 21.21
N ALA A 263 -9.84 0.53 19.98
CA ALA A 263 -8.62 0.50 19.19
C ALA A 263 -7.47 1.26 19.86
N ALA A 264 -7.73 2.43 20.47
CA ALA A 264 -6.71 3.19 21.19
C ALA A 264 -6.16 2.41 22.40
N TYR A 265 -7.01 1.71 23.15
CA TYR A 265 -6.54 0.82 24.23
C TYR A 265 -5.79 -0.39 23.69
N ARG A 266 -6.28 -1.03 22.63
CA ARG A 266 -5.63 -2.21 22.03
C ARG A 266 -4.25 -1.88 21.47
N THR A 267 -4.00 -0.64 21.07
CA THR A 267 -2.69 -0.16 20.60
C THR A 267 -1.82 0.44 21.70
N GLY A 268 -2.29 0.43 22.96
CA GLY A 268 -1.45 0.67 24.11
C GLY A 268 -1.63 1.99 24.86
N ALA A 269 -2.62 2.82 24.52
CA ALA A 269 -2.91 4.03 25.28
C ALA A 269 -3.15 3.71 26.77
N GLY A 270 -2.56 4.50 27.66
CA GLY A 270 -2.67 4.28 29.11
C GLY A 270 -4.04 4.65 29.68
N MET A 271 -4.64 5.71 29.17
CA MET A 271 -5.98 6.17 29.54
C MET A 271 -6.69 6.76 28.31
N VAL A 272 -7.96 6.43 28.13
CA VAL A 272 -8.80 7.02 27.11
C VAL A 272 -10.02 7.69 27.76
N LYS A 273 -10.23 8.97 27.45
CA LYS A 273 -11.44 9.69 27.81
C LYS A 273 -12.25 9.99 26.54
N VAL A 274 -13.53 9.71 26.57
CA VAL A 274 -14.45 9.92 25.45
C VAL A 274 -15.41 11.05 25.78
N ILE A 275 -15.41 12.11 25.00
CA ILE A 275 -16.44 13.14 24.97
C ILE A 275 -17.47 12.73 23.92
N THR A 276 -18.68 12.47 24.35
CA THR A 276 -19.78 12.01 23.49
C THR A 276 -21.12 12.60 23.98
N ALA A 277 -22.19 12.41 23.20
CA ALA A 277 -23.53 12.80 23.60
C ALA A 277 -23.92 12.11 24.93
N GLU A 278 -24.74 12.81 25.75
CA GLU A 278 -25.10 12.32 27.07
C GLU A 278 -25.93 11.03 27.01
N GLU A 279 -26.72 10.88 25.96
CA GLU A 279 -27.53 9.70 25.66
C GLU A 279 -26.66 8.44 25.43
N ASN A 280 -25.42 8.61 24.97
CA ASN A 280 -24.50 7.52 24.74
C ASN A 280 -23.78 7.01 26.00
N ARG A 281 -23.93 7.68 27.14
CA ARG A 281 -23.20 7.36 28.38
C ARG A 281 -23.32 5.90 28.78
N GLN A 282 -24.54 5.38 28.85
CA GLN A 282 -24.76 3.98 29.28
C GLN A 282 -24.20 3.00 28.25
N ILE A 283 -24.40 3.29 26.96
CA ILE A 283 -23.89 2.45 25.85
C ILE A 283 -22.37 2.39 25.88
N LEU A 284 -21.72 3.55 26.05
CA LEU A 284 -20.25 3.64 26.15
C LEU A 284 -19.70 2.82 27.34
N GLN A 285 -20.31 3.01 28.54
CA GLN A 285 -19.85 2.33 29.76
C GLN A 285 -20.09 0.82 29.75
N GLN A 286 -21.06 0.33 28.95
CA GLN A 286 -21.27 -1.10 28.70
C GLN A 286 -20.30 -1.64 27.61
N GLY A 287 -20.09 -0.86 26.55
CA GLY A 287 -19.27 -1.27 25.39
C GLY A 287 -17.76 -1.23 25.64
N ILE A 288 -17.30 -0.32 26.51
CA ILE A 288 -15.90 -0.15 26.90
C ILE A 288 -15.80 0.44 28.32
N PRO A 289 -15.91 -0.41 29.36
CA PRO A 289 -15.93 0.03 30.75
C PRO A 289 -14.60 0.67 31.21
N GLU A 290 -13.50 0.46 30.50
CA GLU A 290 -12.19 1.06 30.78
C GLU A 290 -12.13 2.55 30.42
N ALA A 291 -13.01 3.02 29.51
CA ALA A 291 -12.99 4.41 29.05
C ALA A 291 -13.67 5.37 30.04
N LEU A 292 -13.02 6.52 30.23
CA LEU A 292 -13.64 7.61 31.00
C LEU A 292 -14.68 8.33 30.15
N TYR A 293 -15.87 8.49 30.66
CA TYR A 293 -16.93 9.29 30.02
C TYR A 293 -16.80 10.77 30.37
N GLY A 294 -17.09 11.64 29.40
CA GLY A 294 -17.34 13.07 29.59
C GLY A 294 -18.39 13.58 28.60
N SER A 295 -19.12 14.60 28.99
CA SER A 295 -20.04 15.32 28.11
C SER A 295 -19.37 16.53 27.43
N CYS A 296 -19.99 17.12 26.39
CA CYS A 296 -19.49 18.34 25.74
C CYS A 296 -19.32 19.54 26.70
N ARG A 297 -20.01 19.54 27.87
CA ARG A 297 -19.84 20.55 28.92
C ARG A 297 -18.45 20.47 29.57
N GLN A 298 -17.90 19.27 29.66
CA GLN A 298 -16.59 18.98 30.27
C GLN A 298 -15.44 19.02 29.24
N LEU A 299 -15.71 19.41 27.99
CA LEU A 299 -14.70 19.39 26.90
C LEU A 299 -13.48 20.25 27.25
N SER A 300 -13.65 21.46 27.75
CA SER A 300 -12.52 22.36 28.06
C SER A 300 -11.57 21.78 29.11
N GLU A 301 -12.08 21.23 30.21
CA GLU A 301 -11.30 20.54 31.23
C GLU A 301 -10.62 19.27 30.66
N SER A 302 -11.31 18.56 29.77
CA SER A 302 -10.78 17.33 29.15
C SER A 302 -9.66 17.64 28.16
N LEU A 303 -9.67 18.79 27.48
CA LEU A 303 -8.59 19.25 26.61
C LEU A 303 -7.30 19.55 27.40
N GLU A 304 -7.41 20.09 28.62
CA GLU A 304 -6.28 20.31 29.52
C GLU A 304 -5.69 18.99 30.04
N TRP A 305 -6.57 18.04 30.37
CA TRP A 305 -6.19 16.70 30.87
C TRP A 305 -5.44 15.87 29.84
N ALA A 306 -5.74 16.01 28.54
CA ALA A 306 -5.23 15.16 27.46
C ALA A 306 -3.76 15.43 27.12
N ASP A 307 -3.05 14.42 26.65
CA ASP A 307 -1.75 14.52 25.98
C ASP A 307 -1.93 14.58 24.45
N VAL A 308 -2.93 13.87 23.93
CA VAL A 308 -3.30 13.82 22.50
C VAL A 308 -4.81 13.82 22.33
N ILE A 309 -5.29 14.28 21.18
CA ILE A 309 -6.72 14.44 20.90
C ILE A 309 -7.05 13.79 19.54
N ALA A 310 -8.17 13.07 19.47
CA ALA A 310 -8.81 12.75 18.20
C ALA A 310 -10.23 13.32 18.18
N VAL A 311 -10.66 13.80 17.02
CA VAL A 311 -12.01 14.36 16.83
C VAL A 311 -12.56 13.94 15.47
N GLY A 312 -13.86 13.57 15.45
CA GLY A 312 -14.55 13.37 14.19
C GLY A 312 -15.40 12.13 14.07
N PRO A 313 -15.00 10.95 14.55
CA PRO A 313 -15.79 9.72 14.40
C PRO A 313 -17.22 9.90 14.92
N GLY A 314 -18.20 9.96 14.00
CA GLY A 314 -19.61 10.04 14.31
C GLY A 314 -20.07 11.25 15.16
N ILE A 315 -19.35 12.38 15.11
CA ILE A 315 -19.78 13.60 15.86
C ILE A 315 -20.98 14.30 15.24
N GLY A 316 -21.32 13.97 13.97
CA GLY A 316 -22.32 14.66 13.19
C GLY A 316 -21.83 15.97 12.58
N ARG A 317 -22.73 16.66 11.88
CA ARG A 317 -22.45 17.92 11.16
C ARG A 317 -23.35 19.08 11.62
N GLU A 318 -24.05 18.87 12.71
CA GLU A 318 -24.93 19.86 13.35
C GLU A 318 -24.09 20.99 13.98
N GLU A 319 -24.74 22.11 14.29
CA GLU A 319 -24.12 23.27 14.92
C GLU A 319 -23.32 22.91 16.19
N GLN A 320 -23.86 21.99 16.99
CA GLN A 320 -23.21 21.52 18.21
C GLN A 320 -21.87 20.82 17.92
N ALA A 321 -21.77 20.04 16.83
CA ALA A 321 -20.53 19.38 16.39
C ALA A 321 -19.48 20.43 15.98
N LEU A 322 -19.90 21.45 15.21
CA LEU A 322 -19.02 22.56 14.82
C LEU A 322 -18.52 23.34 16.05
N GLU A 323 -19.37 23.61 17.04
CA GLU A 323 -19.00 24.24 18.29
C GLU A 323 -17.97 23.40 19.09
N CYS A 324 -18.15 22.09 19.15
CA CYS A 324 -17.16 21.18 19.76
C CYS A 324 -15.83 21.22 19.02
N LEU A 325 -15.86 21.18 17.68
CA LEU A 325 -14.68 21.24 16.84
C LEU A 325 -13.93 22.58 17.01
N LYS A 326 -14.66 23.72 17.04
CA LYS A 326 -14.10 25.04 17.33
C LYS A 326 -13.37 25.05 18.67
N LYS A 327 -13.98 24.50 19.72
CA LYS A 327 -13.33 24.42 21.05
C LYS A 327 -12.05 23.59 21.02
N VAL A 328 -12.03 22.45 20.31
CA VAL A 328 -10.84 21.60 20.16
C VAL A 328 -9.70 22.36 19.46
N VAL A 329 -10.00 23.07 18.40
CA VAL A 329 -8.99 23.83 17.64
C VAL A 329 -8.53 25.06 18.42
N GLU A 330 -9.42 25.82 19.04
CA GLU A 330 -9.11 27.10 19.66
C GLU A 330 -8.46 26.99 21.04
N LYS A 331 -8.92 26.01 21.85
CA LYS A 331 -8.49 25.89 23.24
C LYS A 331 -7.35 24.91 23.49
N SER A 332 -6.89 24.20 22.44
CA SER A 332 -5.79 23.26 22.60
C SER A 332 -4.73 23.42 21.53
N ARG A 333 -3.48 23.09 21.89
CA ARG A 333 -2.31 22.96 21.01
C ARG A 333 -1.73 21.55 21.04
N LYS A 334 -2.40 20.62 21.69
CA LYS A 334 -1.99 19.22 21.74
C LYS A 334 -2.02 18.59 20.37
N PRO A 335 -1.25 17.51 20.12
CA PRO A 335 -1.38 16.70 18.90
C PRO A 335 -2.83 16.35 18.60
N LEU A 336 -3.22 16.43 17.33
CA LEU A 336 -4.60 16.32 16.88
C LEU A 336 -4.72 15.36 15.71
N VAL A 337 -5.61 14.36 15.86
CA VAL A 337 -6.07 13.49 14.76
C VAL A 337 -7.48 13.93 14.38
N MET A 338 -7.72 14.15 13.09
CA MET A 338 -9.03 14.54 12.57
C MET A 338 -9.52 13.53 11.52
N ASP A 339 -10.73 13.05 11.69
CA ASP A 339 -11.35 12.05 10.80
C ASP A 339 -12.82 12.38 10.54
N ALA A 340 -13.41 11.75 9.55
CA ALA A 340 -14.85 11.68 9.30
C ALA A 340 -15.54 13.06 9.33
N ASP A 341 -16.51 13.23 10.23
CA ASP A 341 -17.32 14.45 10.27
C ASP A 341 -16.52 15.71 10.59
N ALA A 342 -15.42 15.61 11.32
CA ALA A 342 -14.54 16.77 11.55
C ALA A 342 -13.91 17.27 10.25
N LEU A 343 -13.52 16.37 9.35
CA LEU A 343 -12.98 16.71 8.02
C LEU A 343 -14.07 17.31 7.12
N ASN A 344 -15.28 16.76 7.20
CA ASN A 344 -16.43 17.29 6.47
C ASN A 344 -16.76 18.73 6.91
N LEU A 345 -16.79 18.98 8.22
CA LEU A 345 -17.03 20.31 8.78
C LEU A 345 -15.98 21.33 8.36
N LEU A 346 -14.68 20.93 8.26
CA LEU A 346 -13.64 21.82 7.76
C LEU A 346 -13.81 22.18 6.27
N ALA A 347 -14.40 21.29 5.48
CA ALA A 347 -14.64 21.51 4.06
C ALA A 347 -15.87 22.39 3.77
N GLU A 348 -16.76 22.59 4.74
CA GLU A 348 -17.95 23.40 4.61
C GLU A 348 -17.66 24.91 4.73
N GLU A 349 -18.58 25.74 4.23
CA GLU A 349 -18.44 27.22 4.24
C GLU A 349 -18.25 27.77 5.66
N ASN A 350 -19.02 27.24 6.62
CA ASN A 350 -18.97 27.63 8.03
C ASN A 350 -17.72 27.09 8.78
N GLY A 351 -16.98 26.17 8.15
CA GLY A 351 -15.72 25.63 8.66
C GLY A 351 -14.46 26.31 8.13
N LYS A 352 -14.56 27.18 7.12
CA LYS A 352 -13.39 27.80 6.46
C LYS A 352 -12.48 28.60 7.39
N GLU A 353 -13.06 29.39 8.28
CA GLU A 353 -12.28 30.15 9.28
C GLU A 353 -11.52 29.22 10.21
N LEU A 354 -12.16 28.11 10.60
CA LEU A 354 -11.55 27.10 11.46
C LEU A 354 -10.43 26.34 10.74
N ALA A 355 -10.60 26.04 9.46
CA ALA A 355 -9.58 25.43 8.62
C ALA A 355 -8.34 26.34 8.50
N GLU A 356 -8.53 27.65 8.31
CA GLU A 356 -7.43 28.60 8.25
C GLU A 356 -6.70 28.74 9.60
N LYS A 357 -7.44 28.73 10.69
CA LYS A 357 -6.86 28.72 12.03
C LYS A 357 -6.03 27.44 12.29
N LEU A 358 -6.55 26.29 11.85
CA LEU A 358 -5.85 25.02 11.97
C LEU A 358 -4.58 25.01 11.12
N ARG A 359 -4.63 25.54 9.89
CA ARG A 359 -3.46 25.75 9.01
C ARG A 359 -2.37 26.58 9.70
N THR A 360 -2.75 27.71 10.29
CA THR A 360 -1.82 28.55 11.04
C THR A 360 -1.15 27.80 12.19
N GLN A 361 -1.93 27.00 12.92
CA GLN A 361 -1.41 26.19 14.03
C GLN A 361 -0.43 25.10 13.56
N GLY A 362 -0.67 24.48 12.40
CA GLY A 362 0.27 23.55 11.79
C GLY A 362 1.58 24.23 11.42
N ALA A 363 1.52 25.41 10.80
CA ALA A 363 2.70 26.22 10.50
C ALA A 363 3.48 26.65 11.76
N GLU A 364 2.79 26.80 12.90
CA GLU A 364 3.38 27.07 14.22
C GLU A 364 3.91 25.80 14.92
N GLY A 365 3.84 24.63 14.27
CA GLY A 365 4.40 23.38 14.77
C GLY A 365 3.42 22.48 15.54
N ARG A 366 2.11 22.75 15.52
CA ARG A 366 1.12 21.82 16.06
C ARG A 366 1.14 20.51 15.25
N ILE A 367 1.24 19.38 15.91
CA ILE A 367 1.09 18.07 15.26
C ILE A 367 -0.36 17.88 14.83
N ILE A 368 -0.59 17.70 13.53
CA ILE A 368 -1.91 17.49 12.92
C ILE A 368 -1.82 16.24 12.02
N ILE A 369 -2.73 15.28 12.23
CA ILE A 369 -2.92 14.13 11.35
C ILE A 369 -4.36 14.16 10.81
N LEU A 370 -4.52 14.12 9.51
CA LEU A 370 -5.79 14.12 8.80
C LEU A 370 -5.97 12.75 8.12
N THR A 371 -7.11 12.09 8.34
CA THR A 371 -7.33 10.74 7.84
C THR A 371 -8.51 10.65 6.84
N PRO A 372 -8.52 11.46 5.75
CA PRO A 372 -9.64 11.48 4.82
C PRO A 372 -9.72 10.19 3.99
N HIS A 373 -10.93 9.66 3.80
CA HIS A 373 -11.22 8.81 2.65
C HIS A 373 -11.33 9.67 1.37
N VAL A 374 -11.32 9.03 0.19
CA VAL A 374 -11.28 9.79 -1.09
C VAL A 374 -12.39 10.83 -1.22
N GLY A 375 -13.60 10.55 -0.70
CA GLY A 375 -14.71 11.50 -0.74
C GLY A 375 -14.52 12.72 0.18
N GLU A 376 -13.88 12.56 1.34
CA GLU A 376 -13.49 13.66 2.24
C GLU A 376 -12.35 14.46 1.65
N LEU A 377 -11.34 13.77 1.09
CA LEU A 377 -10.20 14.37 0.40
C LEU A 377 -10.66 15.26 -0.77
N SER A 378 -11.59 14.76 -1.57
CA SER A 378 -12.21 15.48 -2.69
C SER A 378 -12.87 16.78 -2.25
N ARG A 379 -13.63 16.77 -1.13
CA ARG A 379 -14.26 17.96 -0.57
C ARG A 379 -13.25 18.97 -0.02
N LEU A 380 -12.24 18.47 0.73
CA LEU A 380 -11.19 19.33 1.31
C LEU A 380 -10.36 20.03 0.25
N LEU A 381 -10.08 19.36 -0.88
CA LEU A 381 -9.27 19.91 -1.96
C LEU A 381 -10.08 20.58 -3.08
N ALA A 382 -11.40 20.51 -3.02
CA ALA A 382 -12.30 20.96 -4.09
C ALA A 382 -11.99 20.31 -5.46
N LYS A 383 -11.63 19.03 -5.45
CA LYS A 383 -11.37 18.16 -6.62
C LYS A 383 -12.48 17.13 -6.76
N THR A 384 -12.58 16.49 -7.92
CA THR A 384 -13.49 15.36 -8.11
C THR A 384 -12.93 14.07 -7.53
N ILE A 385 -13.79 13.11 -7.18
CA ILE A 385 -13.35 11.78 -6.69
C ILE A 385 -12.45 11.06 -7.71
N PRO A 386 -12.76 11.04 -9.03
CA PRO A 386 -11.87 10.44 -10.03
C PRO A 386 -10.48 11.09 -10.10
N GLU A 387 -10.37 12.42 -9.97
CA GLU A 387 -9.08 13.11 -9.92
C GLU A 387 -8.28 12.69 -8.69
N CYS A 388 -8.90 12.69 -7.50
CA CYS A 388 -8.24 12.25 -6.27
C CYS A 388 -7.80 10.78 -6.32
N LYS A 389 -8.58 9.89 -6.92
CA LYS A 389 -8.19 8.48 -7.10
C LYS A 389 -7.03 8.30 -8.07
N LYS A 390 -6.99 9.11 -9.12
CA LYS A 390 -5.94 9.05 -10.14
C LYS A 390 -4.58 9.51 -9.59
N GLU A 391 -4.59 10.48 -8.69
CA GLU A 391 -3.42 11.19 -8.15
C GLU A 391 -3.45 11.19 -6.62
N LEU A 392 -3.73 10.02 -6.01
CA LEU A 392 -3.92 9.90 -4.56
C LEU A 392 -2.69 10.34 -3.74
N PRO A 393 -1.44 9.98 -4.11
CA PRO A 393 -0.27 10.45 -3.40
C PRO A 393 -0.13 11.97 -3.44
N GLU A 394 -0.29 12.59 -4.60
CA GLU A 394 -0.19 14.02 -4.83
C GLU A 394 -1.28 14.79 -4.08
N CYS A 395 -2.52 14.28 -4.11
CA CYS A 395 -3.62 14.84 -3.33
C CYS A 395 -3.37 14.73 -1.81
N GLY A 396 -2.79 13.62 -1.35
CA GLY A 396 -2.37 13.47 0.04
C GLY A 396 -1.32 14.51 0.43
N ARG A 397 -0.32 14.73 -0.41
CA ARG A 397 0.72 15.75 -0.20
C ARG A 397 0.15 17.16 -0.18
N GLU A 398 -0.71 17.51 -1.13
CA GLU A 398 -1.39 18.81 -1.16
C GLU A 398 -2.18 19.08 0.13
N LEU A 399 -2.84 18.04 0.67
CA LEU A 399 -3.53 18.17 1.95
C LEU A 399 -2.54 18.36 3.11
N ALA A 400 -1.44 17.60 3.13
CA ALA A 400 -0.41 17.72 4.15
C ALA A 400 0.26 19.11 4.13
N GLU A 401 0.57 19.62 2.96
CA GLU A 401 1.11 20.99 2.75
C GLU A 401 0.11 22.05 3.22
N ARG A 402 -1.17 21.89 2.88
CA ARG A 402 -2.21 22.85 3.25
C ARG A 402 -2.35 23.04 4.75
N PHE A 403 -2.17 21.98 5.53
CA PHE A 403 -2.33 22.01 6.99
C PHE A 403 -1.00 21.88 7.76
N HIS A 404 0.14 21.84 7.08
CA HIS A 404 1.47 21.60 7.67
C HIS A 404 1.48 20.37 8.59
N GLY A 405 0.88 19.26 8.10
CA GLY A 405 0.64 18.07 8.91
C GLY A 405 0.96 16.77 8.18
N VAL A 406 0.39 15.69 8.68
CA VAL A 406 0.43 14.37 8.07
C VAL A 406 -0.94 14.05 7.47
N ALA A 407 -0.97 13.63 6.21
CA ALA A 407 -2.16 13.13 5.55
C ALA A 407 -2.13 11.60 5.46
N VAL A 408 -3.25 10.97 5.84
CA VAL A 408 -3.54 9.54 5.66
C VAL A 408 -4.67 9.44 4.64
N ALA A 409 -4.33 9.46 3.36
CA ALA A 409 -5.28 9.41 2.25
C ALA A 409 -5.77 7.96 2.07
N LYS A 410 -6.98 7.68 2.56
CA LYS A 410 -7.58 6.33 2.62
C LYS A 410 -8.22 5.94 1.29
N ASP A 411 -7.78 4.80 0.72
CA ASP A 411 -8.43 4.05 -0.34
C ASP A 411 -8.06 2.57 -0.17
N ALA A 412 -8.35 1.71 -1.14
CA ALA A 412 -7.92 0.31 -1.16
C ALA A 412 -6.39 0.15 -0.91
N ARG A 413 -5.61 1.14 -1.34
CA ARG A 413 -4.22 1.37 -0.94
C ARG A 413 -4.12 2.74 -0.28
N THR A 414 -3.91 2.75 1.03
CA THR A 414 -3.78 4.00 1.79
C THR A 414 -2.38 4.59 1.60
N VAL A 415 -2.31 5.88 1.33
CA VAL A 415 -1.07 6.65 1.24
C VAL A 415 -0.91 7.50 2.49
N VAL A 416 0.26 7.45 3.12
CA VAL A 416 0.63 8.34 4.22
C VAL A 416 1.79 9.22 3.77
N CYS A 417 1.65 10.52 3.97
CA CYS A 417 2.67 11.49 3.62
C CYS A 417 2.62 12.74 4.50
N LYS A 418 3.71 13.49 4.49
CA LYS A 418 3.83 14.86 5.00
C LYS A 418 4.13 15.81 3.84
N GLU A 419 4.23 17.11 4.10
CA GLU A 419 4.48 18.12 3.07
C GLU A 419 5.77 17.89 2.26
N GLN A 420 6.78 17.31 2.88
CA GLN A 420 8.05 16.97 2.22
C GLN A 420 8.50 15.56 2.61
N GLY A 421 9.24 14.90 1.73
CA GLY A 421 9.79 13.56 1.94
C GLY A 421 9.05 12.47 1.20
N GLU A 422 9.27 11.25 1.62
CA GLU A 422 8.78 10.04 0.95
C GLU A 422 7.28 9.80 1.24
N PHE A 423 6.64 9.08 0.33
CA PHE A 423 5.30 8.52 0.53
C PHE A 423 5.40 7.12 1.10
N TYR A 424 4.62 6.83 2.12
CA TYR A 424 4.34 5.46 2.50
C TYR A 424 3.08 4.96 1.80
N LEU A 425 3.17 3.83 1.08
CA LEU A 425 2.03 3.12 0.51
C LEU A 425 1.73 1.88 1.35
N ASN A 426 0.53 1.80 1.92
CA ASN A 426 0.12 0.62 2.66
C ASN A 426 -0.33 -0.50 1.72
N THR A 427 0.32 -1.66 1.84
CA THR A 427 0.00 -2.86 1.06
C THR A 427 -0.74 -3.92 1.88
N THR A 428 -0.94 -3.70 3.18
CA THR A 428 -1.70 -4.61 4.06
C THR A 428 -3.19 -4.33 4.01
N GLY A 429 -3.99 -5.32 4.39
CA GLY A 429 -5.45 -5.26 4.37
C GLY A 429 -6.08 -6.04 3.22
N ASN A 430 -7.40 -6.16 3.25
CA ASN A 430 -8.20 -6.89 2.27
C ASN A 430 -9.59 -6.24 2.08
N SER A 431 -10.39 -6.79 1.18
CA SER A 431 -11.72 -6.28 0.83
C SER A 431 -12.73 -6.34 1.99
N GLY A 432 -12.56 -7.25 2.94
CA GLY A 432 -13.40 -7.36 4.14
C GLY A 432 -13.34 -6.14 5.07
N MET A 433 -12.26 -5.33 4.95
CA MET A 433 -12.13 -4.08 5.71
C MET A 433 -13.04 -2.96 5.18
N ALA A 434 -13.70 -3.13 4.04
CA ALA A 434 -14.69 -2.19 3.49
C ALA A 434 -16.03 -2.30 4.25
N THR A 435 -15.99 -2.15 5.57
CA THR A 435 -17.11 -2.22 6.51
C THR A 435 -17.22 -0.95 7.33
N ALA A 436 -18.45 -0.60 7.74
CA ALA A 436 -18.69 0.57 8.57
C ALA A 436 -17.94 0.49 9.91
N GLY A 437 -17.29 1.58 10.31
CA GLY A 437 -16.50 1.65 11.54
C GLY A 437 -15.03 1.29 11.40
N SER A 438 -14.58 0.75 10.25
CA SER A 438 -13.17 0.45 10.02
C SER A 438 -12.27 1.70 10.11
N GLY A 439 -12.74 2.86 9.60
CA GLY A 439 -12.05 4.16 9.75
C GLY A 439 -11.97 4.61 11.21
N ASP A 440 -13.03 4.39 12.00
CA ASP A 440 -13.05 4.74 13.43
C ASP A 440 -11.98 3.94 14.20
N VAL A 441 -11.82 2.64 13.85
CA VAL A 441 -10.74 1.79 14.39
C VAL A 441 -9.38 2.38 14.05
N LEU A 442 -9.12 2.75 12.79
CA LEU A 442 -7.86 3.37 12.38
C LEU A 442 -7.56 4.66 13.16
N THR A 443 -8.56 5.52 13.32
CA THR A 443 -8.42 6.75 14.12
C THR A 443 -7.99 6.42 15.55
N GLY A 444 -8.59 5.41 16.16
CA GLY A 444 -8.21 4.93 17.48
C GLY A 444 -6.79 4.37 17.56
N VAL A 445 -6.37 3.61 16.53
CA VAL A 445 -5.00 3.08 16.43
C VAL A 445 -3.97 4.22 16.41
N ILE A 446 -4.15 5.20 15.53
CA ILE A 446 -3.23 6.35 15.42
C ILE A 446 -3.23 7.16 16.72
N LEU A 447 -4.40 7.39 17.32
CA LEU A 447 -4.52 8.07 18.61
C LEU A 447 -3.75 7.35 19.72
N GLY A 448 -3.86 6.02 19.78
CA GLY A 448 -3.17 5.19 20.77
C GLY A 448 -1.65 5.20 20.65
N LEU A 449 -1.13 5.21 19.42
CA LEU A 449 0.30 5.30 19.14
C LEU A 449 0.85 6.69 19.49
N LEU A 450 0.14 7.76 19.12
CA LEU A 450 0.50 9.14 19.48
C LEU A 450 0.49 9.34 21.01
N ALA A 451 -0.47 8.75 21.72
CA ALA A 451 -0.56 8.86 23.18
C ALA A 451 0.69 8.33 23.88
N GLN A 452 1.34 7.32 23.31
CA GLN A 452 2.58 6.74 23.81
C GLN A 452 3.85 7.51 23.40
N GLY A 453 3.69 8.66 22.76
CA GLY A 453 4.81 9.56 22.38
C GLY A 453 5.45 9.27 21.02
N MET A 454 4.82 8.43 20.18
CA MET A 454 5.30 8.23 18.82
C MET A 454 5.15 9.53 18.01
N ASN A 455 6.11 9.84 17.14
CA ASN A 455 5.98 11.01 16.26
C ASN A 455 4.86 10.83 15.23
N ALA A 456 4.41 11.92 14.62
CA ALA A 456 3.21 11.94 13.79
C ALA A 456 3.27 11.01 12.58
N ILE A 457 4.39 11.01 11.85
CA ILE A 457 4.50 10.20 10.63
C ILE A 457 4.60 8.72 10.98
N ASP A 458 5.36 8.36 12.00
CA ASP A 458 5.49 6.96 12.42
C ASP A 458 4.17 6.44 13.01
N ALA A 459 3.43 7.26 13.79
CA ALA A 459 2.11 6.88 14.30
C ALA A 459 1.11 6.66 13.17
N ALA A 460 1.13 7.46 12.12
CA ALA A 460 0.28 7.30 10.95
C ALA A 460 0.66 6.05 10.15
N VAL A 461 1.94 5.87 9.81
CA VAL A 461 2.45 4.72 9.03
C VAL A 461 2.23 3.41 9.78
N ASN A 462 2.69 3.29 11.03
CA ASN A 462 2.48 2.09 11.83
C ASN A 462 0.99 1.85 12.09
N GLY A 463 0.22 2.92 12.30
CA GLY A 463 -1.23 2.83 12.50
C GLY A 463 -1.95 2.20 11.31
N VAL A 464 -1.67 2.66 10.09
CA VAL A 464 -2.26 2.11 8.86
C VAL A 464 -1.80 0.67 8.64
N TYR A 465 -0.51 0.38 8.85
CA TYR A 465 0.04 -0.96 8.71
C TYR A 465 -0.61 -1.96 9.67
N LEU A 466 -0.65 -1.64 10.98
CA LEU A 466 -1.26 -2.48 12.01
C LEU A 466 -2.76 -2.71 11.78
N HIS A 467 -3.47 -1.68 11.37
CA HIS A 467 -4.88 -1.75 11.03
C HIS A 467 -5.13 -2.72 9.87
N GLY A 468 -4.31 -2.64 8.80
CA GLY A 468 -4.39 -3.56 7.68
C GLY A 468 -4.06 -5.01 8.08
N ARG A 469 -2.99 -5.22 8.86
CA ARG A 469 -2.63 -6.56 9.39
C ARG A 469 -3.72 -7.15 10.27
N ALA A 470 -4.34 -6.34 11.13
CA ALA A 470 -5.49 -6.77 11.92
C ALA A 470 -6.69 -7.19 11.04
N GLY A 471 -6.94 -6.46 9.95
CA GLY A 471 -7.95 -6.82 8.95
C GLY A 471 -7.67 -8.14 8.24
N GLU A 472 -6.40 -8.41 7.88
CA GLU A 472 -5.99 -9.69 7.30
C GLU A 472 -6.19 -10.85 8.27
N LEU A 473 -5.86 -10.64 9.55
CA LEU A 473 -6.08 -11.65 10.58
C LEU A 473 -7.57 -11.89 10.85
N ALA A 474 -8.37 -10.82 10.89
CA ALA A 474 -9.83 -10.93 11.02
C ALA A 474 -10.45 -11.71 9.85
N ALA A 475 -9.98 -11.49 8.62
CA ALA A 475 -10.45 -12.23 7.45
C ALA A 475 -10.07 -13.73 7.49
N LYS A 476 -8.92 -14.08 8.06
CA LYS A 476 -8.56 -15.49 8.31
C LYS A 476 -9.51 -16.17 9.28
N LEU A 477 -10.07 -15.43 10.24
CA LEU A 477 -11.01 -15.96 11.25
C LEU A 477 -12.46 -15.99 10.76
N HIS A 478 -12.88 -15.00 9.98
CA HIS A 478 -14.28 -14.76 9.62
C HIS A 478 -14.56 -14.77 8.11
N THR A 479 -13.54 -15.00 7.27
CA THR A 479 -13.53 -14.74 5.83
C THR A 479 -13.69 -13.24 5.51
N GLU A 480 -13.35 -12.80 4.30
CA GLU A 480 -13.52 -11.38 3.90
C GLU A 480 -15.00 -10.92 3.92
N TYR A 481 -15.94 -11.86 3.73
CA TYR A 481 -17.38 -11.56 3.79
C TYR A 481 -17.89 -11.30 5.22
N GLY A 482 -17.28 -11.91 6.22
CA GLY A 482 -17.75 -11.89 7.60
C GLY A 482 -17.07 -10.86 8.51
N VAL A 483 -16.04 -10.15 8.02
CA VAL A 483 -15.28 -9.18 8.84
C VAL A 483 -16.14 -7.99 9.23
N MET A 484 -16.17 -7.69 10.52
CA MET A 484 -16.73 -6.46 11.09
C MET A 484 -15.61 -5.58 11.68
N ALA A 485 -15.86 -4.30 11.85
CA ALA A 485 -14.89 -3.37 12.45
C ALA A 485 -14.47 -3.75 13.87
N GLY A 486 -15.37 -4.39 14.63
CA GLY A 486 -15.07 -4.95 15.94
C GLY A 486 -14.01 -6.06 15.89
N ASP A 487 -14.07 -6.93 14.87
CA ASP A 487 -13.11 -8.01 14.68
C ASP A 487 -11.71 -7.46 14.37
N ILE A 488 -11.65 -6.39 13.53
CA ILE A 488 -10.40 -5.68 13.25
C ILE A 488 -9.81 -5.14 14.55
N ALA A 489 -10.62 -4.45 15.37
CA ALA A 489 -10.17 -3.93 16.67
C ALA A 489 -9.69 -5.03 17.63
N ASP A 490 -10.34 -6.18 17.63
CA ASP A 490 -9.98 -7.34 18.50
C ASP A 490 -8.77 -8.12 17.95
N CYS A 491 -8.43 -7.98 16.68
CA CYS A 491 -7.24 -8.56 16.07
C CYS A 491 -6.01 -7.66 16.14
N LEU A 492 -6.15 -6.40 16.56
CA LEU A 492 -5.01 -5.51 16.75
C LEU A 492 -3.96 -6.13 17.68
N MET A 493 -2.70 -6.01 17.32
CA MET A 493 -1.52 -6.46 18.09
C MET A 493 -1.35 -7.98 18.25
N LYS A 494 -2.26 -8.82 17.77
CA LYS A 494 -2.11 -10.29 17.89
C LYS A 494 -0.91 -10.82 17.12
N ASP A 495 -0.67 -10.33 15.92
CA ASP A 495 0.51 -10.70 15.10
C ASP A 495 1.85 -10.23 15.72
N TYR A 496 1.81 -9.22 16.59
CA TYR A 496 3.01 -8.65 17.23
C TYR A 496 3.59 -9.59 18.28
N ASP A 497 2.74 -10.15 19.13
CA ASP A 497 3.14 -11.09 20.19
C ASP A 497 3.74 -12.39 19.64
N GLU A 498 3.22 -12.90 18.50
CA GLU A 498 3.76 -14.08 17.85
C GLU A 498 5.20 -13.89 17.38
N LYS A 499 5.59 -12.67 16.95
CA LYS A 499 6.96 -12.36 16.50
C LYS A 499 7.96 -12.17 17.63
N GLU A 500 7.58 -11.65 18.77
CA GLU A 500 8.43 -11.57 19.94
C GLU A 500 8.69 -12.95 20.55
N SER A 501 7.72 -13.86 20.51
CA SER A 501 7.87 -15.23 21.00
C SER A 501 8.85 -16.08 20.17
N VAL A 502 9.04 -15.75 18.89
CA VAL A 502 9.99 -16.43 17.97
C VAL A 502 11.43 -15.90 18.13
N LYS A 503 11.62 -14.71 18.75
CA LYS A 503 12.95 -14.13 19.00
C LYS A 503 13.53 -14.51 20.38
N LYS A 504 12.80 -15.23 21.21
CA LYS A 504 13.27 -15.86 22.44
C LYS A 504 13.51 -17.36 22.25
#